data_d48ca8e84f5c438cf4b468c19c856e35
#
_entry.id   d48ca8e84f5c438cf4b468c19c856e35
#
_cell.length_a   1.000
_cell.length_b   1.000
_cell.length_c   1.000
_cell.angle_alpha   90.00
_cell.angle_beta   90.00
_cell.angle_gamma   90.00
#
_symmetry.space_group_name_H-M   'P 1'
#
loop_
_entity.id
_entity.type
_entity.pdbx_description
1 polymer ?
#
loop_
_entity_poly.entity_id
_entity_poly.type
_entity_poly.pdbx_seq_one_letter_code
_entity_poly.pdbx_strand_id
1 'polypeptide(L)'
;VVLGTPIALTPTDGQAEALFGCGCFWGAEKGFWRLPGVLTTAVGYAGGQVDHPGYQQVCSGRTGHAEVVRVVWDQELIDFSDLLKLFWECHDPTQGDRQGNDRGSQYRSAIYVDAPALLEQAESSRSAYQELLDAHGRGPITTEIRSGQRFWFAEPYHQQYLAKPGSRPYCSAQPSGLRLGAFPGAHYRLDARVWDCYDWSIPHCVLRGDNAPIRLTSASPA
;
A
#
# COMPACT_ATOMS: atom_id res chain seq x y z
N VAL A 1 -10.08 5.69 -14.99
CA VAL A 1 -9.65 4.42 -14.39
C VAL A 1 -8.31 4.02 -14.98
N VAL A 2 -7.26 4.02 -14.17
CA VAL A 2 -5.87 3.84 -14.65
C VAL A 2 -5.65 2.42 -15.21
N LEU A 3 -6.21 1.41 -14.54
CA LEU A 3 -5.98 0.01 -14.88
C LEU A 3 -7.03 -0.58 -15.86
N GLY A 4 -8.07 0.18 -16.18
CA GLY A 4 -9.13 -0.30 -17.08
C GLY A 4 -10.10 -1.31 -16.46
N THR A 5 -9.95 -1.63 -15.19
CA THR A 5 -10.78 -2.59 -14.44
C THR A 5 -11.73 -1.87 -13.48
N PRO A 6 -12.88 -2.46 -13.12
CA PRO A 6 -13.75 -1.90 -12.09
C PRO A 6 -13.04 -1.85 -10.72
N ILE A 7 -13.24 -0.77 -9.96
CA ILE A 7 -12.69 -0.67 -8.60
C ILE A 7 -13.32 -1.66 -7.63
N ALA A 8 -14.52 -2.14 -7.93
CA ALA A 8 -15.24 -3.14 -7.16
C ALA A 8 -15.00 -4.59 -7.65
N LEU A 9 -13.90 -4.82 -8.40
CA LEU A 9 -13.55 -6.15 -8.87
C LEU A 9 -13.49 -7.13 -7.70
N THR A 10 -14.23 -8.22 -7.78
CA THR A 10 -14.16 -9.32 -6.81
C THR A 10 -13.10 -10.31 -7.28
N PRO A 11 -12.15 -10.69 -6.42
CA PRO A 11 -11.14 -11.69 -6.77
C PRO A 11 -11.78 -13.02 -7.18
N THR A 12 -11.22 -13.63 -8.21
CA THR A 12 -11.56 -14.99 -8.67
C THR A 12 -10.39 -15.95 -8.38
N ASP A 13 -10.52 -17.21 -8.77
CA ASP A 13 -9.43 -18.18 -8.61
C ASP A 13 -8.13 -17.67 -9.23
N GLY A 14 -7.01 -17.82 -8.51
CA GLY A 14 -5.70 -17.28 -8.89
C GLY A 14 -5.51 -15.80 -8.58
N GLN A 15 -6.52 -15.13 -8.04
CA GLN A 15 -6.44 -13.73 -7.60
C GLN A 15 -6.55 -13.63 -6.08
N ALA A 16 -6.01 -12.57 -5.52
CA ALA A 16 -6.13 -12.30 -4.08
C ALA A 16 -6.31 -10.80 -3.83
N GLU A 17 -6.70 -10.44 -2.61
CA GLU A 17 -6.83 -9.05 -2.18
C GLU A 17 -6.26 -8.81 -0.80
N ALA A 18 -5.83 -7.59 -0.58
CA ALA A 18 -5.39 -7.07 0.72
C ALA A 18 -5.71 -5.59 0.86
N LEU A 19 -5.74 -5.11 2.09
CA LEU A 19 -5.91 -3.71 2.44
C LEU A 19 -4.63 -3.19 3.08
N PHE A 20 -4.14 -2.03 2.62
CA PHE A 20 -2.91 -1.43 3.10
C PHE A 20 -3.14 0.01 3.55
N GLY A 21 -2.82 0.32 4.81
CA GLY A 21 -2.79 1.67 5.35
C GLY A 21 -1.36 2.21 5.40
N CYS A 22 -1.08 3.27 4.66
CA CYS A 22 0.25 3.88 4.56
C CYS A 22 0.20 5.41 4.79
N GLY A 23 -0.71 5.90 5.61
CA GLY A 23 -1.02 7.31 5.71
C GLY A 23 -2.06 7.74 4.68
N CYS A 24 -1.94 8.94 4.12
CA CYS A 24 -2.84 9.39 3.06
C CYS A 24 -2.91 8.38 1.91
N PHE A 25 -4.12 7.92 1.60
CA PHE A 25 -4.31 6.85 0.61
C PHE A 25 -4.08 7.26 -0.85
N TRP A 26 -4.00 8.55 -1.17
CA TRP A 26 -3.75 9.00 -2.55
C TRP A 26 -2.38 8.57 -3.08
N GLY A 27 -1.33 8.83 -2.30
CA GLY A 27 0.03 8.45 -2.68
C GLY A 27 0.22 6.94 -2.65
N ALA A 28 -0.29 6.28 -1.62
CA ALA A 28 -0.22 4.84 -1.49
C ALA A 28 -0.91 4.13 -2.67
N GLU A 29 -2.11 4.57 -3.06
CA GLU A 29 -2.83 3.99 -4.19
C GLU A 29 -2.00 4.06 -5.48
N LYS A 30 -1.38 5.21 -5.77
CA LYS A 30 -0.50 5.34 -6.94
C LYS A 30 0.69 4.38 -6.87
N GLY A 31 1.30 4.20 -5.71
CA GLY A 31 2.38 3.23 -5.54
C GLY A 31 1.95 1.82 -5.95
N PHE A 32 0.79 1.37 -5.48
CA PHE A 32 0.29 0.02 -5.76
C PHE A 32 -0.18 -0.16 -7.21
N TRP A 33 -0.93 0.79 -7.80
CA TRP A 33 -1.45 0.58 -9.15
C TRP A 33 -0.37 0.53 -10.22
N ARG A 34 0.83 1.04 -9.93
CA ARG A 34 1.95 0.99 -10.86
C ARG A 34 2.65 -0.36 -10.92
N LEU A 35 2.45 -1.22 -9.92
CA LEU A 35 3.09 -2.54 -9.90
C LEU A 35 2.49 -3.47 -10.98
N PRO A 36 3.32 -4.10 -11.81
CA PRO A 36 2.84 -5.11 -12.76
C PRO A 36 2.14 -6.25 -12.03
N GLY A 37 1.00 -6.70 -12.56
CA GLY A 37 0.21 -7.78 -11.95
C GLY A 37 -0.88 -7.31 -10.99
N VAL A 38 -0.90 -6.04 -10.59
CA VAL A 38 -2.03 -5.44 -9.87
C VAL A 38 -3.17 -5.23 -10.86
N LEU A 39 -4.34 -5.82 -10.56
CA LEU A 39 -5.51 -5.81 -11.42
C LEU A 39 -6.40 -4.60 -11.18
N THR A 40 -6.60 -4.25 -9.91
CA THR A 40 -7.34 -3.05 -9.52
C THR A 40 -6.88 -2.53 -8.16
N THR A 41 -7.07 -1.24 -7.96
CA THR A 41 -6.96 -0.58 -6.67
C THR A 41 -8.23 0.20 -6.38
N ALA A 42 -8.53 0.37 -5.11
CA ALA A 42 -9.55 1.28 -4.62
C ALA A 42 -9.13 1.85 -3.28
N VAL A 43 -9.45 3.10 -3.03
CA VAL A 43 -9.25 3.71 -1.71
C VAL A 43 -10.51 3.63 -0.87
N GLY A 44 -10.34 3.51 0.43
CA GLY A 44 -11.46 3.39 1.35
C GLY A 44 -11.03 3.40 2.81
N TYR A 45 -11.94 2.89 3.64
CA TYR A 45 -11.82 2.91 5.09
C TYR A 45 -11.99 1.51 5.66
N ALA A 46 -11.16 1.14 6.61
CA ALA A 46 -11.22 -0.16 7.29
C ALA A 46 -10.61 -0.10 8.70
N GLY A 47 -10.84 -1.14 9.48
CA GLY A 47 -10.27 -1.29 10.83
C GLY A 47 -11.06 -0.60 11.94
N GLY A 48 -12.13 0.12 11.63
CA GLY A 48 -13.01 0.81 12.57
C GLY A 48 -14.34 0.09 12.85
N GLN A 49 -15.22 0.78 13.57
CA GLN A 49 -16.50 0.23 14.07
C GLN A 49 -17.74 0.80 13.39
N VAL A 50 -17.60 1.89 12.65
CA VAL A 50 -18.74 2.59 12.05
C VAL A 50 -19.02 2.01 10.66
N ASP A 51 -20.27 1.61 10.44
CA ASP A 51 -20.74 1.18 9.13
C ASP A 51 -20.94 2.37 8.18
N HIS A 52 -20.60 2.21 6.92
CA HIS A 52 -20.73 3.23 5.87
C HIS A 52 -20.14 4.59 6.26
N PRO A 53 -18.87 4.65 6.73
CA PRO A 53 -18.29 5.91 7.17
C PRO A 53 -18.08 6.86 5.98
N GLY A 54 -18.38 8.14 6.19
CA GLY A 54 -18.00 9.19 5.25
C GLY A 54 -16.65 9.82 5.61
N TYR A 55 -16.00 10.46 4.65
CA TYR A 55 -14.67 11.06 4.80
C TYR A 55 -14.56 11.97 6.04
N GLN A 56 -15.52 12.88 6.22
CA GLN A 56 -15.50 13.80 7.38
C GLN A 56 -15.62 13.07 8.71
N GLN A 57 -16.41 11.99 8.77
CA GLN A 57 -16.51 11.17 9.97
C GLN A 57 -15.18 10.48 10.29
N VAL A 58 -14.51 9.93 9.27
CA VAL A 58 -13.18 9.32 9.44
C VAL A 58 -12.16 10.36 9.90
N CYS A 59 -12.14 11.54 9.30
CA CYS A 59 -11.26 12.64 9.70
C CYS A 59 -11.52 13.14 11.13
N SER A 60 -12.71 12.93 11.68
CA SER A 60 -12.99 13.26 13.09
C SER A 60 -12.24 12.36 14.09
N GLY A 61 -11.67 11.25 13.64
CA GLY A 61 -11.00 10.24 14.48
C GLY A 61 -11.95 9.38 15.34
N ARG A 62 -13.28 9.54 15.18
CA ARG A 62 -14.29 8.86 16.02
C ARG A 62 -14.78 7.55 15.44
N THR A 63 -14.49 7.25 14.17
CA THR A 63 -14.93 6.00 13.52
C THR A 63 -14.00 4.83 13.81
N GLY A 64 -12.77 5.08 14.24
CA GLY A 64 -11.72 4.08 14.40
C GLY A 64 -11.16 3.55 13.08
N HIS A 65 -11.66 4.02 11.93
CA HIS A 65 -11.17 3.60 10.61
C HIS A 65 -9.82 4.21 10.25
N ALA A 66 -8.99 3.41 9.56
CA ALA A 66 -7.84 3.89 8.81
C ALA A 66 -8.21 4.14 7.36
N GLU A 67 -7.53 5.10 6.74
CA GLU A 67 -7.47 5.21 5.28
C GLU A 67 -6.64 4.04 4.73
N VAL A 68 -7.22 3.29 3.81
CA VAL A 68 -6.58 2.12 3.22
C VAL A 68 -6.71 2.08 1.71
N VAL A 69 -5.76 1.41 1.08
CA VAL A 69 -5.81 1.01 -0.32
C VAL A 69 -6.19 -0.47 -0.38
N ARG A 70 -7.29 -0.78 -1.04
CA ARG A 70 -7.64 -2.13 -1.44
C ARG A 70 -6.90 -2.46 -2.72
N VAL A 71 -6.16 -3.55 -2.72
CA VAL A 71 -5.40 -4.04 -3.87
C VAL A 71 -5.88 -5.43 -4.21
N VAL A 72 -6.25 -5.67 -5.48
CA VAL A 72 -6.52 -6.99 -6.04
C VAL A 72 -5.43 -7.29 -7.07
N TRP A 73 -4.83 -8.47 -6.99
CA TRP A 73 -3.73 -8.85 -7.87
C TRP A 73 -3.86 -10.26 -8.42
N ASP A 74 -3.16 -10.50 -9.52
CA ASP A 74 -2.99 -11.82 -10.12
C ASP A 74 -1.77 -12.51 -9.49
N GLN A 75 -2.00 -13.62 -8.80
CA GLN A 75 -0.97 -14.36 -8.06
C GLN A 75 0.05 -15.06 -8.97
N GLU A 76 -0.24 -15.19 -10.26
CA GLU A 76 0.74 -15.71 -11.24
C GLU A 76 1.74 -14.64 -11.69
N LEU A 77 1.36 -13.37 -11.62
CA LEU A 77 2.18 -12.25 -12.10
C LEU A 77 2.95 -11.52 -10.98
N ILE A 78 2.37 -11.44 -9.80
CA ILE A 78 2.93 -10.76 -8.64
C ILE A 78 2.63 -11.55 -7.37
N ASP A 79 3.60 -11.65 -6.48
CA ASP A 79 3.40 -12.29 -5.17
C ASP A 79 3.03 -11.27 -4.11
N PHE A 80 2.38 -11.73 -3.04
CA PHE A 80 2.10 -10.87 -1.88
C PHE A 80 3.38 -10.27 -1.26
N SER A 81 4.51 -10.97 -1.36
CA SER A 81 5.83 -10.44 -0.96
C SER A 81 6.19 -9.16 -1.68
N ASP A 82 5.89 -9.04 -2.97
CA ASP A 82 6.14 -7.82 -3.74
C ASP A 82 5.29 -6.65 -3.23
N LEU A 83 4.02 -6.92 -2.89
CA LEU A 83 3.13 -5.92 -2.31
C LEU A 83 3.61 -5.50 -0.91
N LEU A 84 4.05 -6.44 -0.09
CA LEU A 84 4.64 -6.16 1.23
C LEU A 84 5.92 -5.33 1.11
N LYS A 85 6.75 -5.60 0.09
CA LYS A 85 7.95 -4.81 -0.17
C LYS A 85 7.59 -3.35 -0.45
N LEU A 86 6.63 -3.09 -1.34
CA LEU A 86 6.14 -1.72 -1.56
C LEU A 86 5.61 -1.11 -0.28
N PHE A 87 4.79 -1.83 0.47
CA PHE A 87 4.18 -1.36 1.71
C PHE A 87 5.23 -0.88 2.73
N TRP A 88 6.20 -1.71 3.06
CA TRP A 88 7.22 -1.37 4.06
C TRP A 88 8.15 -0.25 3.59
N GLU A 89 8.42 -0.16 2.31
CA GLU A 89 9.35 0.81 1.75
C GLU A 89 8.71 2.17 1.43
N CYS A 90 7.40 2.23 1.15
CA CYS A 90 6.75 3.46 0.68
C CYS A 90 6.39 4.46 1.78
N HIS A 91 6.46 4.08 3.04
CA HIS A 91 6.12 4.93 4.18
C HIS A 91 6.97 4.59 5.41
N ASP A 92 6.86 5.38 6.47
CA ASP A 92 7.46 5.08 7.76
C ASP A 92 6.45 4.33 8.65
N PRO A 93 6.65 3.03 8.92
CA PRO A 93 5.71 2.23 9.71
C PRO A 93 5.86 2.41 11.23
N THR A 94 6.66 3.37 11.71
CA THR A 94 6.97 3.57 13.13
C THR A 94 6.28 4.77 13.76
N GLN A 95 5.41 5.49 13.01
CA GLN A 95 4.90 6.79 13.43
C GLN A 95 3.60 6.75 14.25
N GLY A 96 3.06 5.58 14.56
CA GLY A 96 1.80 5.46 15.30
C GLY A 96 0.62 6.03 14.50
N ASP A 97 -0.21 6.82 15.13
CA ASP A 97 -1.38 7.46 14.51
C ASP A 97 -0.99 8.69 13.68
N ARG A 98 -0.02 8.52 12.81
CA ARG A 98 0.52 9.59 11.97
C ARG A 98 1.29 9.03 10.77
N GLN A 99 1.32 9.80 9.68
CA GLN A 99 2.34 9.66 8.63
C GLN A 99 2.73 11.06 8.13
N GLY A 100 3.97 11.42 8.41
CA GLY A 100 4.47 12.76 8.05
C GLY A 100 3.66 13.87 8.70
N ASN A 101 3.15 14.79 7.88
CA ASN A 101 2.34 15.92 8.34
C ASN A 101 0.89 15.54 8.67
N ASP A 102 0.42 14.39 8.22
CA ASP A 102 -0.94 13.92 8.47
C ASP A 102 -1.00 13.23 9.84
N ARG A 103 -1.81 13.78 10.74
CA ARG A 103 -1.98 13.32 12.12
C ARG A 103 -3.39 12.82 12.35
N GLY A 104 -3.50 11.70 13.05
CA GLY A 104 -4.75 11.05 13.41
C GLY A 104 -4.72 9.55 13.16
N SER A 105 -5.58 8.80 13.85
CA SER A 105 -5.67 7.35 13.73
C SER A 105 -6.02 6.87 12.32
N GLN A 106 -6.66 7.73 11.51
CA GLN A 106 -6.96 7.43 10.11
C GLN A 106 -5.70 7.28 9.23
N TYR A 107 -4.57 7.81 9.66
CA TYR A 107 -3.29 7.73 8.93
C TYR A 107 -2.33 6.67 9.48
N ARG A 108 -2.80 5.80 10.36
CA ARG A 108 -1.97 4.73 10.92
C ARG A 108 -1.60 3.68 9.88
N SER A 109 -0.44 3.08 10.07
CA SER A 109 0.05 1.96 9.27
C SER A 109 -0.76 0.69 9.55
N ALA A 110 -1.22 0.00 8.50
CA ALA A 110 -2.03 -1.20 8.67
C ALA A 110 -1.92 -2.15 7.48
N ILE A 111 -2.03 -3.45 7.75
CA ILE A 111 -2.23 -4.52 6.76
C ILE A 111 -3.43 -5.34 7.21
N TYR A 112 -4.45 -5.46 6.37
CA TYR A 112 -5.61 -6.30 6.65
C TYR A 112 -5.76 -7.35 5.55
N VAL A 113 -5.68 -8.62 5.93
CA VAL A 113 -5.80 -9.78 5.05
C VAL A 113 -6.56 -10.89 5.78
N ASP A 114 -7.36 -11.67 5.06
CA ASP A 114 -8.18 -12.70 5.66
C ASP A 114 -7.58 -14.10 5.51
N ALA A 115 -6.85 -14.37 4.43
CA ALA A 115 -6.21 -15.67 4.22
C ALA A 115 -5.09 -15.89 5.26
N PRO A 116 -5.12 -17.00 6.04
CA PRO A 116 -4.10 -17.27 7.07
C PRO A 116 -2.67 -17.27 6.54
N ALA A 117 -2.44 -17.79 5.33
CA ALA A 117 -1.13 -17.80 4.70
C ALA A 117 -0.60 -16.38 4.42
N LEU A 118 -1.46 -15.46 4.01
CA LEU A 118 -1.09 -14.05 3.80
C LEU A 118 -0.85 -13.33 5.12
N LEU A 119 -1.63 -13.66 6.16
CA LEU A 119 -1.42 -13.11 7.49
C LEU A 119 -0.04 -13.51 8.06
N GLU A 120 0.32 -14.78 7.94
CA GLU A 120 1.64 -15.29 8.33
C GLU A 120 2.77 -14.61 7.54
N GLN A 121 2.60 -14.45 6.24
CA GLN A 121 3.59 -13.79 5.38
C GLN A 121 3.75 -12.30 5.75
N ALA A 122 2.65 -11.60 6.08
CA ALA A 122 2.71 -10.22 6.55
C ALA A 122 3.46 -10.10 7.88
N GLU A 123 3.20 -10.99 8.85
CA GLU A 123 3.90 -11.02 10.13
C GLU A 123 5.39 -11.34 9.98
N SER A 124 5.73 -12.27 9.11
CA SER A 124 7.12 -12.63 8.80
C SER A 124 7.88 -11.45 8.19
N SER A 125 7.25 -10.73 7.25
CA SER A 125 7.82 -9.53 6.65
C SER A 125 8.00 -8.40 7.67
N ARG A 126 7.06 -8.24 8.61
CA ARG A 126 7.17 -7.27 9.71
C ARG A 126 8.41 -7.54 10.56
N SER A 127 8.62 -8.80 10.94
CA SER A 127 9.78 -9.18 11.74
C SER A 127 11.09 -8.86 11.01
N ALA A 128 11.19 -9.21 9.73
CA ALA A 128 12.38 -8.90 8.93
C ALA A 128 12.60 -7.39 8.75
N TYR A 129 11.54 -6.63 8.55
CA TYR A 129 11.68 -5.17 8.43
C TYR A 129 12.01 -4.50 9.76
N GLN A 130 11.52 -5.05 10.89
CA GLN A 130 11.90 -4.58 12.23
C GLN A 130 13.40 -4.79 12.49
N GLU A 131 13.94 -5.96 12.16
CA GLU A 131 15.40 -6.21 12.28
C GLU A 131 16.21 -5.20 11.47
N LEU A 132 15.74 -4.86 10.27
CA LEU A 132 16.37 -3.85 9.42
C LEU A 132 16.31 -2.45 10.04
N LEU A 133 15.16 -2.08 10.61
CA LEU A 133 14.99 -0.80 11.31
C LEU A 133 15.88 -0.72 12.54
N ASP A 134 15.95 -1.78 13.35
CA ASP A 134 16.78 -1.88 14.55
C ASP A 134 18.27 -1.70 14.22
N ALA A 135 18.73 -2.36 13.15
CA ALA A 135 20.11 -2.22 12.66
C ALA A 135 20.47 -0.79 12.24
N HIS A 136 19.48 0.05 11.94
CA HIS A 136 19.65 1.46 11.56
C HIS A 136 19.19 2.43 12.66
N GLY A 137 18.99 1.95 13.88
CA GLY A 137 18.64 2.80 15.03
C GLY A 137 17.25 3.45 14.92
N ARG A 138 16.33 2.81 14.19
CA ARG A 138 14.94 3.28 14.05
C ARG A 138 14.04 2.70 15.15
N GLY A 139 12.88 3.31 15.34
CA GLY A 139 11.91 2.89 16.35
C GLY A 139 11.14 1.62 15.99
N PRO A 140 10.29 1.15 16.92
CA PRO A 140 9.47 -0.05 16.70
C PRO A 140 8.38 0.21 15.66
N ILE A 141 8.07 -0.84 14.88
CA ILE A 141 6.92 -0.84 13.97
C ILE A 141 5.63 -0.75 14.77
N THR A 142 4.74 0.15 14.35
CA THR A 142 3.40 0.34 14.93
C THR A 142 2.29 -0.19 14.03
N THR A 143 2.62 -0.83 12.92
CA THR A 143 1.68 -1.36 11.93
C THR A 143 0.73 -2.37 12.57
N GLU A 144 -0.58 -2.17 12.39
CA GLU A 144 -1.59 -3.19 12.69
C GLU A 144 -1.57 -4.26 11.59
N ILE A 145 -1.56 -5.53 11.98
CA ILE A 145 -1.76 -6.67 11.07
C ILE A 145 -2.94 -7.47 11.62
N ARG A 146 -4.06 -7.50 10.89
CA ARG A 146 -5.32 -8.10 11.37
C ARG A 146 -6.09 -8.74 10.23
N SER A 147 -6.93 -9.71 10.58
CA SER A 147 -7.95 -10.31 9.69
C SER A 147 -9.35 -9.78 10.01
N GLY A 148 -10.33 -10.12 9.19
CA GLY A 148 -11.74 -9.86 9.45
C GLY A 148 -12.14 -8.39 9.40
N GLN A 149 -11.37 -7.55 8.73
CA GLN A 149 -11.68 -6.12 8.63
C GLN A 149 -12.50 -5.83 7.38
N ARG A 150 -13.67 -5.21 7.58
CA ARG A 150 -14.55 -4.80 6.49
C ARG A 150 -14.01 -3.57 5.78
N PHE A 151 -14.04 -3.59 4.46
CA PHE A 151 -13.67 -2.45 3.61
C PHE A 151 -14.89 -1.66 3.19
N TRP A 152 -14.80 -0.34 3.33
CA TRP A 152 -15.79 0.63 2.90
C TRP A 152 -15.16 1.53 1.85
N PHE A 153 -15.73 1.57 0.64
CA PHE A 153 -15.23 2.45 -0.42
C PHE A 153 -15.29 3.92 0.01
N ALA A 154 -14.20 4.64 -0.20
CA ALA A 154 -14.23 6.09 -0.13
C ALA A 154 -15.00 6.68 -1.31
N GLU A 155 -15.34 7.94 -1.21
CA GLU A 155 -16.13 8.69 -2.17
C GLU A 155 -15.47 8.67 -3.57
N PRO A 156 -16.25 8.75 -4.66
CA PRO A 156 -15.71 8.66 -6.02
C PRO A 156 -14.61 9.65 -6.34
N TYR A 157 -14.62 10.82 -5.73
CA TYR A 157 -13.58 11.83 -5.99
C TYR A 157 -12.20 11.44 -5.43
N HIS A 158 -12.14 10.56 -4.45
CA HIS A 158 -10.88 10.04 -3.89
C HIS A 158 -10.26 8.92 -4.76
N GLN A 159 -11.08 8.17 -5.48
CA GLN A 159 -10.60 7.02 -6.27
C GLN A 159 -9.64 7.48 -7.36
N GLN A 160 -8.43 6.90 -7.36
CA GLN A 160 -7.36 7.22 -8.31
C GLN A 160 -7.10 8.74 -8.45
N TYR A 161 -7.13 9.42 -7.32
CA TYR A 161 -7.09 10.87 -7.23
C TYR A 161 -5.90 11.46 -7.99
N LEU A 162 -4.70 10.94 -7.80
CA LEU A 162 -3.48 11.46 -8.42
C LEU A 162 -3.40 11.26 -9.95
N ALA A 163 -4.28 10.45 -10.53
CA ALA A 163 -4.38 10.28 -11.97
C ALA A 163 -5.39 11.22 -12.62
N LYS A 164 -6.19 11.95 -11.85
CA LYS A 164 -7.23 12.84 -12.37
C LYS A 164 -6.64 14.17 -12.82
N PRO A 165 -7.10 14.72 -13.95
CA PRO A 165 -6.70 16.06 -14.38
C PRO A 165 -7.03 17.11 -13.31
N GLY A 166 -6.07 17.97 -13.01
CA GLY A 166 -6.23 19.04 -12.02
C GLY A 166 -6.14 18.59 -10.57
N SER A 167 -5.83 17.32 -10.28
CA SER A 167 -5.60 16.87 -8.92
C SER A 167 -4.38 17.57 -8.31
N ARG A 168 -4.48 17.91 -7.02
CA ARG A 168 -3.34 18.44 -6.26
C ARG A 168 -2.33 17.31 -6.05
N PRO A 169 -1.06 17.46 -6.45
CA PRO A 169 -0.02 16.48 -6.13
C PRO A 169 0.25 16.52 -4.63
N TYR A 170 -0.18 15.50 -3.92
CA TYR A 170 -0.04 15.39 -2.47
C TYR A 170 0.30 13.96 -2.05
N CYS A 171 1.30 13.84 -1.20
CA CYS A 171 1.68 12.61 -0.50
C CYS A 171 2.34 12.98 0.81
N SER A 172 1.89 12.42 1.93
CA SER A 172 2.47 12.67 3.26
C SER A 172 3.52 11.62 3.65
N ALA A 173 3.65 10.56 2.88
CA ALA A 173 4.52 9.44 3.21
C ALA A 173 5.99 9.84 3.37
N GLN A 174 6.61 9.31 4.40
CA GLN A 174 8.02 9.52 4.75
C GLN A 174 8.77 8.18 4.72
N PRO A 175 9.16 7.67 3.54
CA PRO A 175 9.94 6.43 3.44
C PRO A 175 11.21 6.47 4.28
N SER A 176 11.58 5.35 4.88
CA SER A 176 12.82 5.23 5.65
C SER A 176 14.10 5.22 4.78
N GLY A 177 13.94 4.93 3.49
CA GLY A 177 15.04 4.66 2.56
C GLY A 177 15.59 3.24 2.64
N LEU A 178 15.09 2.42 3.56
CA LEU A 178 15.52 1.03 3.75
C LEU A 178 14.74 0.10 2.82
N ARG A 179 15.42 -0.90 2.26
CA ARG A 179 14.86 -1.86 1.31
C ARG A 179 14.63 -3.20 1.98
N LEU A 180 13.42 -3.73 1.89
CA LEU A 180 13.09 -5.06 2.38
C LEU A 180 13.81 -6.11 1.52
N GLY A 181 14.59 -6.97 2.17
CA GLY A 181 15.26 -8.11 1.55
C GLY A 181 14.44 -9.39 1.61
N ALA A 182 15.14 -10.53 1.59
CA ALA A 182 14.52 -11.83 1.78
C ALA A 182 13.99 -11.96 3.23
N PHE A 183 12.89 -12.68 3.38
CA PHE A 183 12.32 -13.07 4.67
C PHE A 183 11.66 -14.45 4.55
N PRO A 184 11.46 -15.19 5.65
CA PRO A 184 10.78 -16.49 5.60
C PRO A 184 9.38 -16.37 4.95
N GLY A 185 9.14 -17.15 3.89
CA GLY A 185 7.89 -17.08 3.12
C GLY A 185 7.88 -16.02 2.01
N ALA A 186 8.98 -15.33 1.76
CA ALA A 186 9.08 -14.41 0.62
C ALA A 186 9.25 -15.17 -0.69
N HIS A 187 8.43 -14.82 -1.68
CA HIS A 187 8.45 -15.41 -3.03
C HIS A 187 8.30 -14.30 -4.08
N TYR A 188 9.24 -13.36 -4.10
CA TYR A 188 9.20 -12.23 -5.04
C TYR A 188 9.11 -12.70 -6.50
N ARG A 189 8.16 -12.13 -7.25
CA ARG A 189 7.96 -12.42 -8.68
C ARG A 189 8.37 -11.28 -9.59
N LEU A 190 8.32 -10.03 -9.08
CA LEU A 190 8.67 -8.88 -9.91
C LEU A 190 10.16 -8.82 -10.19
N ASP A 191 10.49 -8.44 -11.44
CA ASP A 191 11.86 -8.12 -11.83
C ASP A 191 12.44 -7.01 -10.94
N ALA A 192 13.68 -7.15 -10.53
CA ALA A 192 14.36 -6.19 -9.67
C ALA A 192 14.32 -4.74 -10.24
N ARG A 193 14.32 -4.59 -11.58
CA ARG A 193 14.24 -3.29 -12.26
C ARG A 193 12.93 -2.54 -12.00
N VAL A 194 11.87 -3.22 -11.58
CA VAL A 194 10.62 -2.55 -11.15
C VAL A 194 10.89 -1.65 -9.96
N TRP A 195 11.73 -2.10 -9.05
CA TRP A 195 12.06 -1.37 -7.83
C TRP A 195 12.98 -0.16 -8.07
N ASP A 196 13.68 -0.12 -9.18
CA ASP A 196 14.48 1.03 -9.61
C ASP A 196 13.60 2.22 -10.05
N CYS A 197 12.31 1.97 -10.29
CA CYS A 197 11.33 3.02 -10.59
C CYS A 197 10.90 3.81 -9.34
N TYR A 198 11.30 3.38 -8.14
CA TYR A 198 11.01 4.07 -6.88
C TYR A 198 12.31 4.47 -6.19
N ASP A 199 12.49 5.75 -5.97
CA ASP A 199 13.59 6.29 -5.18
C ASP A 199 13.09 6.73 -3.80
N TRP A 200 13.11 5.81 -2.87
CA TRP A 200 12.63 6.06 -1.50
C TRP A 200 13.53 6.98 -0.67
N SER A 201 14.69 7.36 -1.18
CA SER A 201 15.53 8.41 -0.55
C SER A 201 14.95 9.81 -0.78
N ILE A 202 14.05 9.95 -1.73
CA ILE A 202 13.39 11.21 -2.08
C ILE A 202 11.98 11.23 -1.47
N PRO A 203 11.65 12.21 -0.62
CA PRO A 203 10.29 12.40 -0.14
C PRO A 203 9.29 12.50 -1.31
N HIS A 204 8.11 11.90 -1.14
CA HIS A 204 7.03 11.95 -2.14
C HIS A 204 7.39 11.35 -3.51
N CYS A 205 8.26 10.37 -3.53
CA CYS A 205 8.73 9.74 -4.78
C CYS A 205 7.57 9.22 -5.66
N VAL A 206 6.48 8.75 -5.06
CA VAL A 206 5.29 8.28 -5.80
C VAL A 206 4.61 9.36 -6.65
N LEU A 207 4.83 10.64 -6.36
CA LEU A 207 4.32 11.75 -7.17
C LEU A 207 5.10 11.94 -8.47
N ARG A 208 6.30 11.38 -8.54
CA ARG A 208 7.16 11.43 -9.73
C ARG A 208 6.80 10.32 -10.70
N GLY A 209 7.17 10.50 -11.95
CA GLY A 209 6.84 9.57 -13.02
C GLY A 209 5.38 9.70 -13.50
N ASP A 210 5.06 8.94 -14.52
CA ASP A 210 3.72 8.90 -15.09
C ASP A 210 2.72 8.12 -14.21
N ASN A 211 1.47 8.09 -14.63
CA ASN A 211 0.41 7.37 -13.94
C ASN A 211 0.22 5.94 -14.48
N ALA A 212 0.95 5.53 -15.49
CA ALA A 212 0.80 4.21 -16.07
C ALA A 212 1.43 3.12 -15.18
N PRO A 213 0.96 1.87 -15.27
CA PRO A 213 1.68 0.74 -14.72
C PRO A 213 3.10 0.66 -15.28
N ILE A 214 4.04 0.25 -14.43
CA ILE A 214 5.45 0.07 -14.84
C ILE A 214 5.51 -1.02 -15.90
N ARG A 215 6.12 -0.69 -17.04
CA ARG A 215 6.43 -1.63 -18.11
C ARG A 215 7.93 -1.65 -18.32
N LEU A 216 8.52 -2.81 -18.12
CA LEU A 216 9.92 -3.01 -18.45
C LEU A 216 10.03 -3.23 -19.95
N THR A 217 10.76 -2.36 -20.63
CA THR A 217 11.16 -2.63 -22.02
C THR A 217 12.09 -3.84 -22.00
N SER A 218 11.83 -4.83 -22.85
CA SER A 218 12.83 -5.87 -23.11
C SER A 218 14.12 -5.17 -23.52
N ALA A 219 15.22 -5.48 -22.83
CA ALA A 219 16.53 -5.02 -23.31
C ALA A 219 16.66 -5.46 -24.77
N SER A 220 16.87 -4.51 -25.69
CA SER A 220 17.26 -4.88 -27.05
C SER A 220 18.49 -5.78 -26.94
N PRO A 221 18.50 -6.95 -27.57
CA PRO A 221 19.71 -7.74 -27.61
C PRO A 221 20.82 -6.90 -28.23
N ALA A 222 21.92 -6.78 -27.53
CA ALA A 222 23.12 -6.14 -27.99
C ALA A 222 23.73 -6.91 -29.17
#